data_a8408c3635ec0ed257be3df9647f6e80
#
_entry.id   a8408c3635ec0ed257be3df9647f6e80
#
_cell.length_a   1.000
_cell.length_b   1.000
_cell.length_c   1.000
_cell.angle_alpha   90.00
_cell.angle_beta   90.00
_cell.angle_gamma   90.00
#
_symmetry.space_group_name_H-M   'P 1'
#
loop_
_entity.id
_entity.type
_entity.pdbx_description
1 polymer ?
#
loop_
_entity_poly.entity_id
_entity_poly.type
_entity_poly.pdbx_seq_one_letter_code
_entity_poly.pdbx_strand_id
1 'polypeptide(L)'
;MAETDIRAGSGITALRVTAAALFAGFNLVPLYGLVAWHWDAFQLLLLYWGETAILFVCTLAHIACIPPAQLGTMVVNGKSVPASRLMMVGFFAVHGGLFLAGHLFFLCVLFSGAKLAHIGGVAGFVHTFFIASGAWAPLLLVALAGALDVLTGPYHPAFIDAFARVLHVALARPKDAVPGQAVGSVVGGLYVRVIIMQVALIFGAFAATVVGSAAPLVILVVLKTAVDFVIRLSAISGAPPAPLWSGVQPTLRG
;
A
#
# COMPACT_ATOMS: atom_id res chain seq x y z
N MET A 1 12.21 -20.40 30.19
CA MET A 1 11.70 -20.61 28.82
C MET A 1 10.39 -19.84 28.56
N ALA A 2 9.40 -19.83 29.45
CA ALA A 2 8.15 -19.07 29.29
C ALA A 2 8.31 -17.53 29.36
N GLU A 3 9.24 -17.01 30.13
CA GLU A 3 9.45 -15.57 30.34
C GLU A 3 10.16 -14.88 29.16
N THR A 4 10.98 -15.61 28.40
CA THR A 4 11.58 -15.16 27.15
C THR A 4 10.59 -15.08 25.99
N ASP A 5 9.62 -15.99 25.94
CA ASP A 5 8.55 -15.97 24.93
C ASP A 5 7.56 -14.81 25.12
N ILE A 6 7.28 -14.43 26.38
CA ILE A 6 6.40 -13.29 26.69
C ILE A 6 7.06 -11.97 26.30
N ARG A 7 8.37 -11.80 26.52
CA ARG A 7 9.11 -10.58 26.16
C ARG A 7 9.28 -10.44 24.63
N ALA A 8 9.50 -11.54 23.92
CA ALA A 8 9.57 -11.53 22.44
C ALA A 8 8.23 -11.15 21.80
N GLY A 9 7.11 -11.66 22.33
CA GLY A 9 5.77 -11.30 21.89
C GLY A 9 5.43 -9.82 22.12
N SER A 10 5.88 -9.22 23.23
CA SER A 10 5.66 -7.81 23.53
C SER A 10 6.42 -6.87 22.60
N GLY A 11 7.63 -7.21 22.18
CA GLY A 11 8.44 -6.40 21.26
C GLY A 11 7.82 -6.30 19.86
N ILE A 12 7.34 -7.42 19.31
CA ILE A 12 6.67 -7.45 17.99
C ILE A 12 5.34 -6.68 18.05
N THR A 13 4.60 -6.82 19.13
CA THR A 13 3.35 -6.07 19.33
C THR A 13 3.63 -4.57 19.41
N ALA A 14 4.68 -4.14 20.11
CA ALA A 14 5.08 -2.73 20.19
C ALA A 14 5.47 -2.17 18.81
N LEU A 15 6.23 -2.91 18.00
CA LEU A 15 6.59 -2.49 16.63
C LEU A 15 5.35 -2.36 15.72
N ARG A 16 4.41 -3.29 15.81
CA ARG A 16 3.15 -3.23 15.05
C ARG A 16 2.26 -2.06 15.48
N VAL A 17 2.19 -1.79 16.78
CA VAL A 17 1.46 -0.63 17.31
C VAL A 17 2.14 0.67 16.85
N THR A 18 3.47 0.75 16.86
CA THR A 18 4.22 1.91 16.35
C THR A 18 3.95 2.12 14.86
N ALA A 19 4.02 1.07 14.05
CA ALA A 19 3.69 1.15 12.63
C ALA A 19 2.24 1.60 12.39
N ALA A 20 1.29 1.12 13.18
CA ALA A 20 -0.11 1.56 13.11
C ALA A 20 -0.28 3.02 13.53
N ALA A 21 0.43 3.48 14.57
CA ALA A 21 0.40 4.86 15.03
C ALA A 21 1.03 5.83 13.99
N LEU A 22 2.15 5.46 13.38
CA LEU A 22 2.77 6.22 12.29
C LEU A 22 1.81 6.36 11.10
N PHE A 23 1.08 5.31 10.79
CA PHE A 23 0.11 5.33 9.70
C PHE A 23 -1.14 6.13 10.05
N ALA A 24 -1.61 6.07 11.29
CA ALA A 24 -2.70 6.92 11.75
C ALA A 24 -2.30 8.42 11.71
N GLY A 25 -1.07 8.74 12.14
CA GLY A 25 -0.50 10.08 12.01
C GLY A 25 -0.46 10.56 10.56
N PHE A 26 -0.06 9.67 9.63
CA PHE A 26 -0.09 9.97 8.19
C PHE A 26 -1.50 10.35 7.70
N ASN A 27 -2.55 9.64 8.14
CA ASN A 27 -3.91 9.92 7.71
C ASN A 27 -4.47 11.27 8.23
N LEU A 28 -3.85 11.87 9.25
CA LEU A 28 -4.20 13.21 9.73
C LEU A 28 -3.51 14.34 8.93
N VAL A 29 -2.37 14.05 8.29
CA VAL A 29 -1.61 15.06 7.53
C VAL A 29 -2.40 15.66 6.37
N PRO A 30 -3.21 14.92 5.58
CA PRO A 30 -4.04 15.48 4.55
C PRO A 30 -5.02 16.54 5.05
N LEU A 31 -5.61 16.33 6.25
CA LEU A 31 -6.49 17.32 6.87
C LEU A 31 -5.71 18.58 7.27
N TYR A 32 -4.53 18.41 7.85
CA TYR A 32 -3.64 19.51 8.17
C TYR A 32 -3.18 20.25 6.89
N GLY A 33 -2.84 19.52 5.84
CA GLY A 33 -2.46 20.08 4.54
C GLY A 33 -3.55 20.94 3.91
N LEU A 34 -4.80 20.49 3.99
CA LEU A 34 -5.96 21.26 3.52
C LEU A 34 -6.14 22.58 4.29
N VAL A 35 -6.00 22.55 5.63
CA VAL A 35 -6.30 23.70 6.49
C VAL A 35 -5.10 24.64 6.60
N ALA A 36 -3.89 24.10 6.87
CA ALA A 36 -2.71 24.90 7.21
C ALA A 36 -1.82 25.21 5.99
N TRP A 37 -1.71 24.28 5.05
CA TRP A 37 -0.87 24.44 3.85
C TRP A 37 -1.68 24.81 2.60
N HIS A 38 -2.99 24.98 2.74
CA HIS A 38 -3.90 25.33 1.63
C HIS A 38 -3.76 24.39 0.42
N TRP A 39 -3.55 23.10 0.67
CA TRP A 39 -3.50 22.10 -0.38
C TRP A 39 -4.82 22.07 -1.13
N ASP A 40 -4.75 22.06 -2.43
CA ASP A 40 -5.90 21.85 -3.28
C ASP A 40 -6.11 20.35 -3.64
N ALA A 41 -7.11 20.09 -4.48
CA ALA A 41 -7.45 18.75 -4.90
C ALA A 41 -6.27 18.04 -5.60
N PHE A 42 -5.51 18.74 -6.45
CA PHE A 42 -4.38 18.17 -7.15
C PHE A 42 -3.30 17.71 -6.17
N GLN A 43 -2.92 18.58 -5.23
CA GLN A 43 -1.89 18.28 -4.24
C GLN A 43 -2.29 17.10 -3.34
N LEU A 44 -3.55 17.07 -2.91
CA LEU A 44 -4.07 15.98 -2.08
C LEU A 44 -4.09 14.64 -2.81
N LEU A 45 -4.59 14.61 -4.04
CA LEU A 45 -4.64 13.41 -4.86
C LEU A 45 -3.24 12.93 -5.25
N LEU A 46 -2.31 13.84 -5.48
CA LEU A 46 -0.91 13.53 -5.75
C LEU A 46 -0.23 12.91 -4.52
N LEU A 47 -0.54 13.37 -3.31
CA LEU A 47 -0.09 12.74 -2.07
C LEU A 47 -0.58 11.28 -1.99
N TYR A 48 -1.86 11.02 -2.26
CA TYR A 48 -2.42 9.68 -2.23
C TYR A 48 -1.85 8.77 -3.33
N TRP A 49 -1.56 9.34 -4.49
CA TRP A 49 -0.83 8.64 -5.54
C TRP A 49 0.58 8.26 -5.07
N GLY A 50 1.32 9.19 -4.47
CA GLY A 50 2.65 8.94 -3.93
C GLY A 50 2.66 7.86 -2.85
N GLU A 51 1.68 7.88 -1.93
CA GLU A 51 1.46 6.82 -0.94
C GLU A 51 1.28 5.45 -1.62
N THR A 52 0.40 5.40 -2.62
CA THR A 52 0.13 4.14 -3.34
C THR A 52 1.37 3.65 -4.08
N ALA A 53 2.17 4.54 -4.67
CA ALA A 53 3.42 4.19 -5.32
C ALA A 53 4.45 3.60 -4.34
N ILE A 54 4.57 4.15 -3.14
CA ILE A 54 5.44 3.61 -2.08
C ILE A 54 4.97 2.22 -1.65
N LEU A 55 3.69 2.06 -1.37
CA LEU A 55 3.11 0.77 -0.97
C LEU A 55 3.22 -0.27 -2.09
N PHE A 56 3.14 0.14 -3.35
CA PHE A 56 3.41 -0.72 -4.50
C PHE A 56 4.84 -1.26 -4.49
N VAL A 57 5.84 -0.40 -4.25
CA VAL A 57 7.24 -0.83 -4.11
C VAL A 57 7.41 -1.81 -2.94
N CYS A 58 6.78 -1.53 -1.79
CA CYS A 58 6.79 -2.45 -0.64
C CYS A 58 6.11 -3.79 -0.98
N THR A 59 5.03 -3.79 -1.76
CA THR A 59 4.36 -5.00 -2.24
C THR A 59 5.29 -5.84 -3.13
N LEU A 60 6.01 -5.21 -4.06
CA LEU A 60 7.01 -5.90 -4.89
C LEU A 60 8.14 -6.51 -4.03
N ALA A 61 8.59 -5.78 -3.01
CA ALA A 61 9.60 -6.28 -2.06
C ALA A 61 9.07 -7.50 -1.29
N HIS A 62 7.81 -7.47 -0.82
CA HIS A 62 7.18 -8.62 -0.18
C HIS A 62 7.11 -9.83 -1.12
N ILE A 63 6.64 -9.66 -2.37
CA ILE A 63 6.58 -10.74 -3.37
C ILE A 63 7.98 -11.34 -3.59
N ALA A 64 9.02 -10.52 -3.67
CA ALA A 64 10.40 -10.96 -3.82
C ALA A 64 10.90 -11.80 -2.61
N CYS A 65 10.29 -11.62 -1.43
CA CYS A 65 10.62 -12.36 -0.22
C CYS A 65 9.81 -13.65 -0.03
N ILE A 66 8.72 -13.86 -0.79
CA ILE A 66 7.91 -15.09 -0.71
C ILE A 66 8.75 -16.32 -1.11
N PRO A 67 8.75 -17.40 -0.32
CA PRO A 67 9.41 -18.64 -0.68
C PRO A 67 8.88 -19.20 -2.02
N PRO A 68 9.73 -19.75 -2.90
CA PRO A 68 9.29 -20.28 -4.21
C PRO A 68 8.15 -21.29 -4.13
N ALA A 69 8.15 -22.16 -3.10
CA ALA A 69 7.10 -23.14 -2.88
C ALA A 69 5.71 -22.54 -2.61
N GLN A 70 5.65 -21.27 -2.18
CA GLN A 70 4.40 -20.56 -1.85
C GLN A 70 3.94 -19.58 -2.94
N LEU A 71 4.71 -19.42 -4.02
CA LEU A 71 4.34 -18.55 -5.14
C LEU A 71 3.16 -19.09 -5.97
N GLY A 72 2.92 -20.42 -5.92
CA GLY A 72 1.88 -21.07 -6.70
C GLY A 72 2.26 -21.28 -8.16
N THR A 73 1.26 -21.30 -9.03
CA THR A 73 1.42 -21.52 -10.47
C THR A 73 0.85 -20.35 -11.27
N MET A 74 1.39 -20.15 -12.46
CA MET A 74 0.88 -19.21 -13.46
C MET A 74 0.53 -19.97 -14.74
N VAL A 75 -0.45 -19.45 -15.48
CA VAL A 75 -0.80 -19.98 -16.81
C VAL A 75 -0.03 -19.20 -17.87
N VAL A 76 0.87 -19.89 -18.57
CA VAL A 76 1.65 -19.32 -19.69
C VAL A 76 1.35 -20.17 -20.91
N ASN A 77 0.84 -19.55 -21.97
CA ASN A 77 0.45 -20.24 -23.22
C ASN A 77 -0.47 -21.44 -22.98
N GLY A 78 -1.45 -21.31 -22.07
CA GLY A 78 -2.41 -22.35 -21.73
C GLY A 78 -1.86 -23.50 -20.85
N LYS A 79 -0.58 -23.43 -20.44
CA LYS A 79 0.05 -24.42 -19.55
C LYS A 79 0.25 -23.84 -18.15
N SER A 80 -0.08 -24.61 -17.12
CA SER A 80 0.22 -24.27 -15.75
C SER A 80 1.71 -24.53 -15.46
N VAL A 81 2.46 -23.48 -15.16
CA VAL A 81 3.88 -23.56 -14.82
C VAL A 81 4.12 -23.03 -13.41
N PRO A 82 5.10 -23.57 -12.66
CA PRO A 82 5.47 -22.99 -11.37
C PRO A 82 5.87 -21.51 -11.51
N ALA A 83 5.30 -20.67 -10.66
CA ALA A 83 5.62 -19.25 -10.66
C ALA A 83 7.04 -19.01 -10.11
N SER A 84 7.88 -18.27 -10.85
CA SER A 84 9.17 -17.83 -10.35
C SER A 84 9.06 -16.42 -9.74
N ARG A 85 9.95 -16.09 -8.79
CA ARG A 85 10.01 -14.75 -8.19
C ARG A 85 10.16 -13.65 -9.24
N LEU A 86 11.09 -13.86 -10.17
CA LEU A 86 11.37 -12.88 -11.22
C LEU A 86 10.13 -12.65 -12.10
N MET A 87 9.43 -13.71 -12.46
CA MET A 87 8.21 -13.63 -13.27
C MET A 87 7.09 -12.90 -12.52
N MET A 88 6.88 -13.20 -11.23
CA MET A 88 5.86 -12.53 -10.41
C MET A 88 6.19 -11.06 -10.17
N VAL A 89 7.40 -10.75 -9.74
CA VAL A 89 7.84 -9.36 -9.54
C VAL A 89 7.79 -8.58 -10.84
N GLY A 90 8.29 -9.17 -11.95
CA GLY A 90 8.27 -8.53 -13.27
C GLY A 90 6.84 -8.27 -13.77
N PHE A 91 5.94 -9.25 -13.65
CA PHE A 91 4.55 -9.09 -14.02
C PHE A 91 3.88 -7.94 -13.23
N PHE A 92 3.98 -7.98 -11.91
CA PHE A 92 3.36 -6.94 -11.08
C PHE A 92 4.05 -5.58 -11.26
N ALA A 93 5.37 -5.53 -11.46
CA ALA A 93 6.08 -4.28 -11.72
C ALA A 93 5.60 -3.60 -13.01
N VAL A 94 5.44 -4.35 -14.09
CA VAL A 94 4.94 -3.82 -15.36
C VAL A 94 3.46 -3.47 -15.25
N HIS A 95 2.63 -4.39 -14.78
CA HIS A 95 1.18 -4.19 -14.68
C HIS A 95 0.82 -3.02 -13.75
N GLY A 96 1.31 -3.04 -12.51
CA GLY A 96 1.06 -2.00 -11.54
C GLY A 96 1.77 -0.68 -11.86
N GLY A 97 2.98 -0.75 -12.43
CA GLY A 97 3.71 0.44 -12.87
C GLY A 97 3.00 1.20 -13.99
N LEU A 98 2.49 0.50 -15.00
CA LEU A 98 1.67 1.10 -16.05
C LEU A 98 0.38 1.72 -15.51
N PHE A 99 -0.26 1.03 -14.55
CA PHE A 99 -1.44 1.54 -13.89
C PHE A 99 -1.15 2.83 -13.12
N LEU A 100 -0.08 2.86 -12.32
CA LEU A 100 0.34 4.06 -11.57
C LEU A 100 0.73 5.21 -12.51
N ALA A 101 1.44 4.92 -13.61
CA ALA A 101 1.79 5.92 -14.62
C ALA A 101 0.54 6.52 -15.28
N GLY A 102 -0.42 5.68 -15.66
CA GLY A 102 -1.72 6.12 -16.19
C GLY A 102 -2.47 7.00 -15.19
N HIS A 103 -2.50 6.61 -13.91
CA HIS A 103 -3.12 7.43 -12.86
C HIS A 103 -2.45 8.79 -12.70
N LEU A 104 -1.11 8.85 -12.68
CA LEU A 104 -0.39 10.11 -12.61
C LEU A 104 -0.71 10.99 -13.80
N PHE A 105 -0.74 10.40 -15.00
CA PHE A 105 -1.11 11.11 -16.21
C PHE A 105 -2.51 11.73 -16.10
N PHE A 106 -3.53 10.96 -15.69
CA PHE A 106 -4.88 11.48 -15.49
C PHE A 106 -4.95 12.55 -14.40
N LEU A 107 -4.25 12.37 -13.29
CA LEU A 107 -4.14 13.39 -12.24
C LEU A 107 -3.61 14.70 -12.82
N CYS A 108 -2.52 14.65 -13.58
CA CYS A 108 -1.93 15.81 -14.19
C CYS A 108 -2.89 16.48 -15.19
N VAL A 109 -3.55 15.71 -16.05
CA VAL A 109 -4.45 16.26 -17.08
C VAL A 109 -5.71 16.87 -16.46
N LEU A 110 -6.31 16.22 -15.45
CA LEU A 110 -7.62 16.63 -14.94
C LEU A 110 -7.54 17.69 -13.85
N PHE A 111 -6.47 17.69 -13.03
CA PHE A 111 -6.44 18.47 -11.79
C PHE A 111 -5.31 19.50 -11.69
N SER A 112 -4.29 19.42 -12.56
CA SER A 112 -3.15 20.33 -12.44
C SER A 112 -3.46 21.76 -12.89
N GLY A 113 -4.44 21.93 -13.78
CA GLY A 113 -4.73 23.22 -14.40
C GLY A 113 -3.47 23.84 -15.03
N ALA A 114 -3.21 25.12 -14.77
CA ALA A 114 -2.03 25.83 -15.26
C ALA A 114 -0.73 25.53 -14.49
N LYS A 115 -0.77 24.75 -13.42
CA LYS A 115 0.38 24.51 -12.53
C LYS A 115 1.56 23.83 -13.23
N LEU A 116 1.29 22.99 -14.23
CA LEU A 116 2.34 22.30 -14.97
C LEU A 116 3.00 23.16 -16.05
N ALA A 117 2.37 24.26 -16.47
CA ALA A 117 2.87 25.09 -17.56
C ALA A 117 4.25 25.72 -17.29
N HIS A 118 4.60 25.91 -16.01
CA HIS A 118 5.83 26.57 -15.58
C HIS A 118 6.84 25.61 -14.93
N ILE A 119 6.61 24.28 -15.03
CA ILE A 119 7.47 23.30 -14.40
C ILE A 119 8.58 22.86 -15.36
N GLY A 120 9.83 23.04 -14.92
CA GLY A 120 11.05 22.65 -15.63
C GLY A 120 11.31 21.14 -15.63
N GLY A 121 10.37 20.31 -16.16
CA GLY A 121 10.53 18.86 -16.26
C GLY A 121 10.34 18.11 -14.94
N VAL A 122 10.82 16.86 -14.88
CA VAL A 122 10.60 15.95 -13.72
C VAL A 122 11.18 16.50 -12.43
N ALA A 123 12.37 17.08 -12.47
CA ALA A 123 13.02 17.64 -11.27
C ALA A 123 12.21 18.80 -10.69
N GLY A 124 11.72 19.72 -11.56
CA GLY A 124 10.82 20.80 -11.14
C GLY A 124 9.50 20.28 -10.57
N PHE A 125 8.94 19.24 -11.17
CA PHE A 125 7.73 18.58 -10.67
C PHE A 125 7.93 18.02 -9.25
N VAL A 126 8.99 17.25 -9.04
CA VAL A 126 9.31 16.67 -7.73
C VAL A 126 9.56 17.76 -6.72
N HIS A 127 10.36 18.76 -7.06
CA HIS A 127 10.65 19.86 -6.15
C HIS A 127 9.37 20.60 -5.74
N THR A 128 8.54 21.01 -6.70
CA THR A 128 7.35 21.83 -6.44
C THR A 128 6.29 21.06 -5.65
N PHE A 129 5.96 19.84 -6.08
CA PHE A 129 4.80 19.13 -5.55
C PHE A 129 5.11 18.19 -4.39
N PHE A 130 6.36 17.83 -4.17
CA PHE A 130 6.74 16.95 -3.06
C PHE A 130 7.61 17.65 -2.03
N ILE A 131 8.62 18.42 -2.45
CA ILE A 131 9.56 19.06 -1.51
C ILE A 131 8.98 20.36 -0.97
N ALA A 132 8.71 21.33 -1.84
CA ALA A 132 8.25 22.66 -1.45
C ALA A 132 6.85 22.65 -0.81
N SER A 133 5.99 21.70 -1.22
CA SER A 133 4.64 21.54 -0.64
C SER A 133 4.63 20.87 0.74
N GLY A 134 5.75 20.32 1.22
CA GLY A 134 5.82 19.55 2.46
C GLY A 134 5.29 18.11 2.35
N ALA A 135 4.85 17.66 1.18
CA ALA A 135 4.32 16.30 0.97
C ALA A 135 5.36 15.18 1.20
N TRP A 136 6.65 15.51 1.14
CA TRP A 136 7.73 14.55 1.42
C TRP A 136 7.67 13.98 2.84
N ALA A 137 7.24 14.77 3.83
CA ALA A 137 7.25 14.33 5.23
C ALA A 137 6.25 13.18 5.49
N PRO A 138 4.96 13.30 5.12
CA PRO A 138 4.03 12.17 5.24
C PRO A 138 4.44 10.98 4.36
N LEU A 139 4.97 11.20 3.16
CA LEU A 139 5.42 10.10 2.30
C LEU A 139 6.63 9.37 2.90
N LEU A 140 7.53 10.07 3.58
CA LEU A 140 8.62 9.43 4.34
C LEU A 140 8.08 8.54 5.46
N LEU A 141 7.05 8.98 6.20
CA LEU A 141 6.42 8.16 7.23
C LEU A 141 5.80 6.88 6.64
N VAL A 142 5.15 6.97 5.49
CA VAL A 142 4.62 5.79 4.79
C VAL A 142 5.74 4.86 4.33
N ALA A 143 6.83 5.42 3.79
CA ALA A 143 7.98 4.64 3.36
C ALA A 143 8.64 3.90 4.54
N LEU A 144 8.81 4.57 5.68
CA LEU A 144 9.35 3.96 6.90
C LEU A 144 8.40 2.87 7.45
N ALA A 145 7.10 3.14 7.51
CA ALA A 145 6.11 2.16 7.95
C ALA A 145 6.05 0.95 7.02
N GLY A 146 6.09 1.17 5.69
CA GLY A 146 6.13 0.11 4.70
C GLY A 146 7.44 -0.71 4.76
N ALA A 147 8.58 -0.05 4.95
CA ALA A 147 9.86 -0.74 5.14
C ALA A 147 9.86 -1.60 6.40
N LEU A 148 9.33 -1.09 7.52
CA LEU A 148 9.17 -1.86 8.75
C LEU A 148 8.26 -3.08 8.54
N ASP A 149 7.17 -2.91 7.80
CA ASP A 149 6.26 -4.01 7.47
C ASP A 149 6.94 -5.08 6.60
N VAL A 150 7.74 -4.68 5.61
CA VAL A 150 8.55 -5.62 4.80
C VAL A 150 9.58 -6.34 5.66
N LEU A 151 10.22 -5.65 6.61
CA LEU A 151 11.28 -6.23 7.45
C LEU A 151 10.72 -7.12 8.58
N THR A 152 9.54 -6.84 9.10
CA THR A 152 8.95 -7.56 10.25
C THR A 152 7.75 -8.42 9.89
N GLY A 153 7.29 -8.33 8.65
CA GLY A 153 6.14 -9.08 8.13
C GLY A 153 6.43 -10.58 7.97
N PRO A 154 5.40 -11.36 7.60
CA PRO A 154 5.54 -12.81 7.46
C PRO A 154 6.46 -13.21 6.30
N TYR A 155 6.65 -12.34 5.32
CA TYR A 155 7.52 -12.53 4.15
C TYR A 155 8.65 -11.48 4.17
N HIS A 156 9.50 -11.55 5.17
CA HIS A 156 10.66 -10.66 5.31
C HIS A 156 11.92 -11.24 4.62
N PRO A 157 12.92 -10.39 4.30
CA PRO A 157 14.18 -10.85 3.73
C PRO A 157 14.91 -11.84 4.62
N ALA A 158 15.57 -12.84 4.03
CA ALA A 158 16.23 -13.92 4.78
C ALA A 158 17.34 -13.43 5.73
N PHE A 159 18.02 -12.31 5.43
CA PHE A 159 19.04 -11.75 6.30
C PHE A 159 18.47 -11.25 7.64
N ILE A 160 17.18 -10.90 7.67
CA ILE A 160 16.50 -10.49 8.91
C ILE A 160 16.37 -11.65 9.89
N ASP A 161 16.23 -12.89 9.43
CA ASP A 161 16.25 -14.07 10.31
C ASP A 161 17.60 -14.22 11.04
N ALA A 162 18.70 -13.89 10.35
CA ALA A 162 20.01 -13.93 10.96
C ALA A 162 20.15 -12.84 12.04
N PHE A 163 19.70 -11.64 11.75
CA PHE A 163 19.72 -10.52 12.68
C PHE A 163 18.79 -10.74 13.87
N ALA A 164 17.57 -11.24 13.62
CA ALA A 164 16.60 -11.60 14.65
C ALA A 164 17.15 -12.68 15.61
N ARG A 165 17.90 -13.67 15.11
CA ARG A 165 18.56 -14.68 15.94
C ARG A 165 19.60 -14.05 16.86
N VAL A 166 20.37 -13.08 16.38
CA VAL A 166 21.36 -12.36 17.23
C VAL A 166 20.65 -11.57 18.32
N LEU A 167 19.50 -10.98 18.03
CA LEU A 167 18.71 -10.21 18.99
C LEU A 167 17.77 -11.07 19.83
N HIS A 168 17.79 -12.40 19.66
CA HIS A 168 16.86 -13.34 20.31
C HIS A 168 15.37 -12.99 20.10
N VAL A 169 15.03 -12.44 18.94
CA VAL A 169 13.65 -12.10 18.54
C VAL A 169 13.12 -13.21 17.63
N ALA A 170 11.97 -13.79 17.98
CA ALA A 170 11.30 -14.77 17.14
C ALA A 170 10.44 -14.06 16.08
N LEU A 171 10.79 -14.22 14.80
CA LEU A 171 9.97 -13.76 13.67
C LEU A 171 9.20 -14.96 13.11
N ALA A 172 7.87 -14.82 13.04
CA ALA A 172 7.02 -15.87 12.52
C ALA A 172 7.05 -15.89 10.98
N ARG A 173 7.35 -17.06 10.41
CA ARG A 173 7.12 -17.36 8.99
C ARG A 173 5.95 -18.34 8.86
N PRO A 174 4.98 -18.08 7.97
CA PRO A 174 3.92 -19.06 7.70
C PRO A 174 4.54 -20.31 7.09
N LYS A 175 4.47 -21.44 7.83
CA LYS A 175 5.01 -22.73 7.35
C LYS A 175 4.03 -23.45 6.42
N ASP A 176 2.73 -23.22 6.63
CA ASP A 176 1.63 -24.00 6.01
C ASP A 176 0.78 -23.16 5.06
N ALA A 177 1.36 -22.12 4.44
CA ALA A 177 0.62 -21.28 3.49
C ALA A 177 0.31 -22.07 2.20
N VAL A 178 -0.94 -22.07 1.79
CA VAL A 178 -1.38 -22.66 0.52
C VAL A 178 -0.67 -21.95 -0.64
N PRO A 179 -0.08 -22.68 -1.61
CA PRO A 179 0.57 -22.08 -2.77
C PRO A 179 -0.35 -21.08 -3.48
N GLY A 180 0.15 -19.87 -3.75
CA GLY A 180 -0.61 -18.78 -4.35
C GLY A 180 -1.39 -17.89 -3.39
N GLN A 181 -1.79 -18.34 -2.20
CA GLN A 181 -2.43 -17.50 -1.19
C GLN A 181 -1.51 -16.41 -0.66
N ALA A 182 -0.22 -16.70 -0.55
CA ALA A 182 0.78 -15.73 -0.11
C ALA A 182 0.81 -14.48 -1.02
N VAL A 183 0.81 -14.69 -2.33
CA VAL A 183 0.77 -13.59 -3.31
C VAL A 183 -0.57 -12.87 -3.24
N GLY A 184 -1.68 -13.61 -3.18
CA GLY A 184 -3.03 -13.05 -3.08
C GLY A 184 -3.21 -12.16 -1.85
N SER A 185 -2.68 -12.56 -0.69
CA SER A 185 -2.78 -11.77 0.55
C SER A 185 -1.96 -10.47 0.49
N VAL A 186 -0.75 -10.54 -0.08
CA VAL A 186 0.14 -9.36 -0.22
C VAL A 186 -0.43 -8.38 -1.24
N VAL A 187 -0.89 -8.88 -2.39
CA VAL A 187 -1.39 -8.05 -3.50
C VAL A 187 -2.80 -7.53 -3.24
N GLY A 188 -3.64 -8.30 -2.54
CA GLY A 188 -5.04 -7.96 -2.27
C GLY A 188 -5.20 -6.61 -1.54
N GLY A 189 -4.38 -6.36 -0.54
CA GLY A 189 -4.38 -5.09 0.18
C GLY A 189 -4.03 -3.89 -0.71
N LEU A 190 -3.09 -4.05 -1.64
CA LEU A 190 -2.74 -3.02 -2.62
C LEU A 190 -3.92 -2.74 -3.57
N TYR A 191 -4.55 -3.78 -4.13
CA TYR A 191 -5.69 -3.60 -5.05
C TYR A 191 -6.86 -2.88 -4.40
N VAL A 192 -7.20 -3.19 -3.15
CA VAL A 192 -8.26 -2.48 -2.42
C VAL A 192 -7.93 -0.98 -2.33
N ARG A 193 -6.69 -0.62 -2.01
CA ARG A 193 -6.24 0.79 -1.95
C ARG A 193 -6.31 1.47 -3.30
N VAL A 194 -5.89 0.77 -4.35
CA VAL A 194 -5.95 1.25 -5.74
C VAL A 194 -7.39 1.52 -6.15
N ILE A 195 -8.34 0.62 -5.85
CA ILE A 195 -9.77 0.81 -6.13
C ILE A 195 -10.31 2.03 -5.38
N ILE A 196 -9.99 2.15 -4.09
CA ILE A 196 -10.42 3.30 -3.28
C ILE A 196 -9.88 4.60 -3.86
N MET A 197 -8.59 4.64 -4.23
CA MET A 197 -7.99 5.81 -4.86
C MET A 197 -8.68 6.15 -6.19
N GLN A 198 -9.07 5.14 -6.99
CA GLN A 198 -9.78 5.32 -8.25
C GLN A 198 -11.18 5.91 -8.03
N VAL A 199 -11.93 5.35 -7.09
CA VAL A 199 -13.24 5.86 -6.68
C VAL A 199 -13.10 7.29 -6.18
N ALA A 200 -12.12 7.55 -5.33
CA ALA A 200 -11.82 8.86 -4.80
C ALA A 200 -11.51 9.89 -5.89
N LEU A 201 -10.71 9.50 -6.90
CA LEU A 201 -10.34 10.37 -8.01
C LEU A 201 -11.56 10.70 -8.87
N ILE A 202 -12.37 9.69 -9.24
CA ILE A 202 -13.55 9.90 -10.08
C ILE A 202 -14.61 10.76 -9.36
N PHE A 203 -14.97 10.38 -8.13
CA PHE A 203 -16.01 11.10 -7.38
C PHE A 203 -15.50 12.44 -6.83
N GLY A 204 -14.23 12.54 -6.43
CA GLY A 204 -13.62 13.79 -5.99
C GLY A 204 -13.56 14.82 -7.12
N ALA A 205 -13.20 14.40 -8.35
CA ALA A 205 -13.22 15.25 -9.53
C ALA A 205 -14.63 15.76 -9.82
N PHE A 206 -15.60 14.84 -9.88
CA PHE A 206 -17.00 15.18 -10.15
C PHE A 206 -17.56 16.12 -9.08
N ALA A 207 -17.35 15.82 -7.81
CA ALA A 207 -17.84 16.64 -6.71
C ALA A 207 -17.20 18.05 -6.69
N ALA A 208 -15.91 18.16 -7.01
CA ALA A 208 -15.23 19.46 -7.10
C ALA A 208 -15.81 20.33 -8.21
N THR A 209 -16.24 19.75 -9.33
CA THR A 209 -16.87 20.50 -10.44
C THR A 209 -18.28 20.96 -10.13
N VAL A 210 -19.05 20.17 -9.36
CA VAL A 210 -20.47 20.45 -9.08
C VAL A 210 -20.66 21.31 -7.84
N VAL A 211 -19.88 21.08 -6.78
CA VAL A 211 -20.11 21.71 -5.47
C VAL A 211 -19.22 22.94 -5.28
N GLY A 212 -18.11 23.06 -5.99
CA GLY A 212 -17.20 24.22 -5.94
C GLY A 212 -16.60 24.52 -4.57
N SER A 213 -16.67 23.58 -3.61
CA SER A 213 -16.23 23.75 -2.23
C SER A 213 -15.17 22.70 -1.84
N ALA A 214 -14.45 22.95 -0.73
CA ALA A 214 -13.51 21.98 -0.16
C ALA A 214 -14.22 20.77 0.51
N ALA A 215 -15.54 20.80 0.68
CA ALA A 215 -16.30 19.76 1.37
C ALA A 215 -16.13 18.36 0.76
N PRO A 216 -16.15 18.16 -0.57
CA PRO A 216 -15.90 16.86 -1.18
C PRO A 216 -14.52 16.30 -0.85
N LEU A 217 -13.50 17.17 -0.75
CA LEU A 217 -12.14 16.74 -0.40
C LEU A 217 -12.05 16.27 1.05
N VAL A 218 -12.73 16.94 1.97
CA VAL A 218 -12.80 16.51 3.38
C VAL A 218 -13.49 15.15 3.49
N ILE A 219 -14.61 14.95 2.81
CA ILE A 219 -15.34 13.66 2.78
C ILE A 219 -14.42 12.56 2.24
N LEU A 220 -13.67 12.85 1.19
CA LEU A 220 -12.73 11.93 0.59
C LEU A 220 -11.64 11.50 1.59
N VAL A 221 -11.04 12.46 2.30
CA VAL A 221 -10.01 12.20 3.32
C VAL A 221 -10.59 11.34 4.43
N VAL A 222 -11.77 11.66 4.93
CA VAL A 222 -12.45 10.92 5.99
C VAL A 222 -12.75 9.48 5.55
N LEU A 223 -13.31 9.31 4.35
CA LEU A 223 -13.65 7.99 3.82
C LEU A 223 -12.39 7.13 3.64
N LYS A 224 -11.33 7.68 3.03
CA LYS A 224 -10.05 6.99 2.89
C LYS A 224 -9.48 6.59 4.25
N THR A 225 -9.46 7.51 5.20
CA THR A 225 -8.94 7.25 6.56
C THR A 225 -9.72 6.14 7.25
N ALA A 226 -11.05 6.14 7.15
CA ALA A 226 -11.89 5.09 7.72
C ALA A 226 -11.59 3.72 7.11
N VAL A 227 -11.46 3.64 5.79
CA VAL A 227 -11.14 2.38 5.09
C VAL A 227 -9.75 1.87 5.44
N ASP A 228 -8.75 2.74 5.43
CA ASP A 228 -7.38 2.37 5.82
C ASP A 228 -7.31 1.86 7.26
N PHE A 229 -8.08 2.48 8.16
CA PHE A 229 -8.18 2.05 9.55
C PHE A 229 -8.82 0.67 9.67
N VAL A 230 -9.92 0.41 8.96
CA VAL A 230 -10.59 -0.91 8.96
C VAL A 230 -9.67 -2.00 8.41
N ILE A 231 -8.97 -1.75 7.30
CA ILE A 231 -8.02 -2.72 6.72
C ILE A 231 -6.92 -3.07 7.73
N ARG A 232 -6.40 -2.08 8.46
CA ARG A 232 -5.35 -2.34 9.45
C ARG A 232 -5.86 -3.03 10.70
N LEU A 233 -7.04 -2.70 11.19
CA LEU A 233 -7.66 -3.42 12.30
C LEU A 233 -7.86 -4.90 11.96
N SER A 234 -8.31 -5.21 10.75
CA SER A 234 -8.45 -6.60 10.27
C SER A 234 -7.11 -7.34 10.25
N ALA A 235 -6.03 -6.65 9.84
CA ALA A 235 -4.68 -7.23 9.81
C ALA A 235 -4.13 -7.48 11.24
N ILE A 236 -4.45 -6.63 12.21
CA ILE A 236 -4.02 -6.78 13.62
C ILE A 236 -4.82 -7.88 14.33
N SER A 237 -6.12 -7.99 14.06
CA SER A 237 -7.00 -8.98 14.69
C SER A 237 -6.77 -10.43 14.20
N GLY A 238 -5.88 -10.64 13.23
CA GLY A 238 -5.58 -11.98 12.69
C GLY A 238 -6.76 -12.58 11.90
N ALA A 239 -7.85 -11.86 11.72
CA ALA A 239 -8.92 -12.27 10.84
C ALA A 239 -8.42 -12.14 9.39
N PRO A 240 -8.37 -13.24 8.59
CA PRO A 240 -8.08 -13.09 7.18
C PRO A 240 -9.12 -12.12 6.58
N PRO A 241 -8.72 -11.14 5.76
CA PRO A 241 -9.68 -10.32 5.04
C PRO A 241 -10.60 -11.28 4.29
N ALA A 242 -11.92 -11.17 4.55
CA ALA A 242 -12.90 -11.98 3.84
C ALA A 242 -12.67 -11.74 2.33
N PRO A 243 -12.39 -12.79 1.54
CA PRO A 243 -12.19 -12.60 0.11
C PRO A 243 -13.47 -12.00 -0.46
N LEU A 244 -13.36 -10.86 -1.13
CA LEU A 244 -14.48 -10.13 -1.74
C LEU A 244 -15.26 -10.98 -2.77
N TRP A 245 -14.76 -12.18 -3.08
CA TRP A 245 -15.34 -13.17 -4.03
C TRP A 245 -15.62 -14.54 -3.44
N SER A 246 -15.74 -14.68 -2.14
CA SER A 246 -16.12 -15.97 -1.51
C SER A 246 -17.52 -16.50 -1.90
N GLY A 247 -18.25 -15.75 -2.74
CA GLY A 247 -19.56 -16.14 -3.27
C GLY A 247 -19.55 -16.94 -4.57
N VAL A 248 -18.39 -17.18 -5.21
CA VAL A 248 -18.32 -17.94 -6.48
C VAL A 248 -17.53 -19.23 -6.26
N GLN A 249 -18.12 -20.18 -5.57
CA GLN A 249 -17.72 -21.57 -5.72
C GLN A 249 -18.45 -22.14 -6.94
N PRO A 250 -17.74 -22.53 -8.01
CA PRO A 250 -18.36 -23.36 -9.02
C PRO A 250 -18.68 -24.71 -8.35
N THR A 251 -19.96 -24.99 -8.16
CA THR A 251 -20.44 -26.33 -7.83
C THR A 251 -20.14 -27.24 -9.02
N LEU A 252 -18.95 -27.79 -9.08
CA LEU A 252 -18.69 -28.96 -9.90
C LEU A 252 -19.32 -30.16 -9.19
N ARG A 253 -20.61 -30.36 -9.39
CA ARG A 253 -21.26 -31.64 -9.30
C ARG A 253 -21.20 -32.28 -10.69
N GLY A 254 -20.52 -33.34 -10.78
CA GLY A 254 -20.48 -34.28 -11.90
C GLY A 254 -19.98 -35.60 -11.40
#